data_923559aba03e68a4b05ba6f07d67cef7
#
_entry.id   923559aba03e68a4b05ba6f07d67cef7
#
_cell.length_a   1.000
_cell.length_b   1.000
_cell.length_c   1.000
_cell.angle_alpha   90.00
_cell.angle_beta   90.00
_cell.angle_gamma   90.00
#
_symmetry.space_group_name_H-M   'P 1'
#
loop_
_entity.id
_entity.type
_entity.pdbx_description
1 polymer ?
#
loop_
_entity_poly.entity_id
_entity_poly.type
_entity_poly.pdbx_seq_one_letter_code
_entity_poly.pdbx_strand_id
1 'polypeptide(L)'
;MGIVEIIGHLIRELACSEDLTSDTHQTQKQLNGLYDLLLERTLDLSSYVRSKVFTVLNRSCDLPVKFPKQRLAITRAAVAALEDKVAGVRKNAISLIVKLIMTHPYGLMHGGLLGMQEWEERYREVMAELQKTEKALDDTLTGGADTGETDKGDDEREESSSSARSKKKKKRSR
;
A
#
# COMPACT_ATOMS: atom_id res chain seq x y z
N MET A 1 -8.21 25.08 18.27
CA MET A 1 -7.53 23.87 17.75
C MET A 1 -7.60 23.90 16.24
N GLY A 2 -6.47 23.72 15.56
CA GLY A 2 -6.47 23.65 14.10
C GLY A 2 -6.89 22.25 13.59
N ILE A 3 -7.43 22.18 12.36
CA ILE A 3 -7.86 20.92 11.72
C ILE A 3 -6.79 19.83 11.81
N VAL A 4 -5.51 20.18 11.63
CA VAL A 4 -4.37 19.22 11.72
C VAL A 4 -4.29 18.57 13.11
N GLU A 5 -4.57 19.32 14.18
CA GLU A 5 -4.57 18.77 15.54
C GLU A 5 -5.75 17.84 15.76
N ILE A 6 -6.92 18.19 15.23
CA ILE A 6 -8.11 17.32 15.30
C ILE A 6 -7.83 15.99 14.61
N ILE A 7 -7.25 16.01 13.41
CA ILE A 7 -6.85 14.78 12.69
C ILE A 7 -5.87 13.96 13.55
N GLY A 8 -4.87 14.62 14.18
CA GLY A 8 -3.94 13.93 15.06
C GLY A 8 -4.58 13.28 16.29
N HIS A 9 -5.62 13.91 16.87
CA HIS A 9 -6.40 13.31 17.94
C HIS A 9 -7.22 12.11 17.45
N LEU A 10 -7.90 12.23 16.31
CA LEU A 10 -8.65 11.13 15.72
C LEU A 10 -7.76 9.90 15.42
N ILE A 11 -6.56 10.13 14.88
CA ILE A 11 -5.59 9.05 14.67
C ILE A 11 -5.24 8.35 15.98
N ARG A 12 -5.03 9.13 17.05
CA ARG A 12 -4.71 8.56 18.37
C ARG A 12 -5.87 7.73 18.92
N GLU A 13 -7.07 8.28 18.91
CA GLU A 13 -8.27 7.59 19.38
C GLU A 13 -8.50 6.28 18.64
N LEU A 14 -8.45 6.31 17.29
CA LEU A 14 -8.60 5.12 16.47
C LEU A 14 -7.48 4.08 16.68
N ALA A 15 -6.25 4.55 16.95
CA ALA A 15 -5.12 3.67 17.18
C ALA A 15 -5.09 3.04 18.58
N CYS A 16 -5.73 3.70 19.55
CA CYS A 16 -5.79 3.26 20.96
C CYS A 16 -7.14 2.63 21.33
N SER A 17 -8.14 2.65 20.44
CA SER A 17 -9.42 1.99 20.69
C SER A 17 -9.23 0.47 20.69
N GLU A 18 -9.39 -0.12 21.85
CA GLU A 18 -9.35 -1.59 22.06
C GLU A 18 -10.71 -2.26 21.80
N ASP A 19 -11.60 -1.62 21.06
CA ASP A 19 -12.90 -2.19 20.75
C ASP A 19 -12.75 -3.45 19.90
N LEU A 20 -12.77 -4.60 20.59
CA LEU A 20 -12.73 -5.95 20.04
C LEU A 20 -13.87 -6.26 19.05
N THR A 21 -14.86 -5.38 18.95
CA THR A 21 -16.02 -5.51 18.08
C THR A 21 -15.92 -4.68 16.79
N SER A 22 -14.93 -3.81 16.69
CA SER A 22 -14.71 -2.98 15.50
C SER A 22 -14.01 -3.79 14.42
N ASP A 23 -14.55 -3.73 13.20
CA ASP A 23 -13.92 -4.29 12.01
C ASP A 23 -12.52 -3.67 11.82
N THR A 24 -11.49 -4.44 12.13
CA THR A 24 -10.08 -4.03 12.05
C THR A 24 -9.73 -3.49 10.66
N HIS A 25 -10.36 -4.01 9.62
CA HIS A 25 -10.16 -3.55 8.25
C HIS A 25 -10.73 -2.14 8.03
N GLN A 26 -11.90 -1.85 8.60
CA GLN A 26 -12.53 -0.53 8.50
C GLN A 26 -11.73 0.52 9.27
N THR A 27 -11.27 0.20 10.47
CA THR A 27 -10.41 1.08 11.27
C THR A 27 -9.09 1.37 10.56
N GLN A 28 -8.46 0.36 9.98
CA GLN A 28 -7.23 0.53 9.20
C GLN A 28 -7.46 1.41 7.97
N LYS A 29 -8.57 1.27 7.28
CA LYS A 29 -8.94 2.11 6.14
C LYS A 29 -9.14 3.57 6.54
N GLN A 30 -9.80 3.81 7.68
CA GLN A 30 -9.98 5.16 8.23
C GLN A 30 -8.64 5.78 8.62
N LEU A 31 -7.77 5.05 9.32
CA LEU A 31 -6.42 5.49 9.66
C LEU A 31 -5.61 5.88 8.42
N ASN A 32 -5.64 5.04 7.39
CA ASN A 32 -4.95 5.32 6.13
C ASN A 32 -5.44 6.63 5.51
N GLY A 33 -6.75 6.84 5.44
CA GLY A 33 -7.33 8.09 4.93
C GLY A 33 -6.92 9.33 5.73
N LEU A 34 -6.83 9.24 7.06
CA LEU A 34 -6.37 10.35 7.91
C LEU A 34 -4.88 10.65 7.70
N TYR A 35 -4.04 9.64 7.50
CA TYR A 35 -2.63 9.85 7.16
C TYR A 35 -2.46 10.48 5.78
N ASP A 36 -3.25 10.07 4.79
CA ASP A 36 -3.22 10.65 3.45
C ASP A 36 -3.60 12.14 3.48
N LEU A 37 -4.62 12.52 4.26
CA LEU A 37 -4.96 13.93 4.49
C LEU A 37 -3.82 14.72 5.13
N LEU A 38 -3.09 14.14 6.09
CA LEU A 38 -1.93 14.80 6.69
C LEU A 38 -0.80 14.97 5.67
N LEU A 39 -0.56 13.95 4.84
CA LEU A 39 0.46 13.99 3.79
C LEU A 39 0.17 15.10 2.76
N GLU A 40 -1.07 15.28 2.34
CA GLU A 40 -1.46 16.40 1.48
C GLU A 40 -1.13 17.75 2.11
N ARG A 41 -1.33 17.92 3.42
CA ARG A 41 -1.05 19.17 4.13
C ARG A 41 0.44 19.42 4.35
N THR A 42 1.34 18.48 4.06
CA THR A 42 2.80 18.74 4.08
C THR A 42 3.22 19.78 3.05
N LEU A 43 2.44 19.94 1.98
CA LEU A 43 2.66 20.90 0.89
C LEU A 43 1.78 22.18 1.01
N ASP A 44 1.14 22.39 2.15
CA ASP A 44 0.27 23.56 2.38
C ASP A 44 1.02 24.88 2.18
N LEU A 45 0.32 25.89 1.69
CA LEU A 45 0.90 27.24 1.49
C LEU A 45 1.38 27.86 2.82
N SER A 46 0.65 27.61 3.91
CA SER A 46 1.01 28.10 5.23
C SER A 46 2.11 27.26 5.86
N SER A 47 3.24 27.89 6.14
CA SER A 47 4.35 27.24 6.86
C SER A 47 3.97 26.79 8.27
N TYR A 48 3.00 27.44 8.89
CA TYR A 48 2.47 27.04 10.18
C TYR A 48 1.75 25.69 10.06
N VAL A 49 0.93 25.50 9.03
CA VAL A 49 0.25 24.22 8.78
C VAL A 49 1.29 23.13 8.51
N ARG A 50 2.25 23.34 7.59
CA ARG A 50 3.31 22.37 7.32
C ARG A 50 4.07 21.96 8.57
N SER A 51 4.50 22.94 9.37
CA SER A 51 5.20 22.71 10.63
C SER A 51 4.37 21.89 11.61
N LYS A 52 3.07 22.16 11.70
CA LYS A 52 2.15 21.46 12.59
C LYS A 52 1.91 20.01 12.15
N VAL A 53 1.81 19.76 10.85
CA VAL A 53 1.70 18.41 10.28
C VAL A 53 2.88 17.55 10.70
N PHE A 54 4.12 18.03 10.55
CA PHE A 54 5.30 17.27 10.97
C PHE A 54 5.33 17.00 12.48
N THR A 55 4.81 17.93 13.28
CA THR A 55 4.67 17.73 14.74
C THR A 55 3.65 16.62 15.05
N VAL A 56 2.51 16.59 14.36
CA VAL A 56 1.48 15.56 14.54
C VAL A 56 1.99 14.20 14.07
N LEU A 57 2.63 14.12 12.91
CA LEU A 57 3.24 12.90 12.40
C LEU A 57 4.34 12.36 13.33
N ASN A 58 5.13 13.25 13.95
CA ASN A 58 6.13 12.86 14.94
C ASN A 58 5.48 12.17 16.15
N ARG A 59 4.39 12.72 16.67
CA ARG A 59 3.64 12.13 17.79
C ARG A 59 2.98 10.80 17.42
N SER A 60 2.53 10.65 16.19
CA SER A 60 1.92 9.40 15.73
C SER A 60 2.90 8.24 15.65
N CYS A 61 4.21 8.51 15.57
CA CYS A 61 5.23 7.44 15.61
C CYS A 61 5.30 6.71 16.95
N ASP A 62 4.76 7.28 18.03
CA ASP A 62 4.72 6.66 19.37
C ASP A 62 3.51 5.74 19.56
N LEU A 63 2.57 5.73 18.62
CA LEU A 63 1.38 4.88 18.70
C LEU A 63 1.72 3.40 18.50
N PRO A 64 0.99 2.49 19.16
CA PRO A 64 1.23 1.05 19.06
C PRO A 64 0.95 0.50 17.65
N VAL A 65 0.04 1.14 16.92
CA VAL A 65 -0.32 0.73 15.55
C VAL A 65 0.79 1.07 14.58
N LYS A 66 1.33 0.05 13.93
CA LYS A 66 2.33 0.21 12.87
C LYS A 66 1.64 0.48 11.53
N PHE A 67 2.10 1.49 10.80
CA PHE A 67 1.54 1.87 9.49
C PHE A 67 2.63 1.81 8.40
N PRO A 68 3.02 0.61 7.96
CA PRO A 68 4.17 0.44 7.09
C PRO A 68 4.03 1.14 5.73
N LYS A 69 2.81 1.20 5.19
CA LYS A 69 2.55 1.85 3.90
C LYS A 69 2.78 3.36 3.96
N GLN A 70 2.21 4.03 4.95
CA GLN A 70 2.33 5.48 5.11
C GLN A 70 3.73 5.89 5.57
N ARG A 71 4.44 5.02 6.29
CA ARG A 71 5.77 5.31 6.81
C ARG A 71 6.75 5.75 5.72
N LEU A 72 6.76 5.07 4.58
CA LEU A 72 7.61 5.44 3.44
C LEU A 72 7.21 6.81 2.86
N ALA A 73 5.91 7.06 2.70
CA ALA A 73 5.40 8.34 2.19
C ALA A 73 5.72 9.49 3.16
N ILE A 74 5.55 9.27 4.47
CA ILE A 74 5.89 10.22 5.53
C ILE A 74 7.40 10.51 5.52
N THR A 75 8.24 9.49 5.36
CA THR A 75 9.70 9.68 5.28
C THR A 75 10.08 10.51 4.06
N ARG A 76 9.52 10.24 2.90
CA ARG A 76 9.75 11.02 1.67
C ARG A 76 9.33 12.47 1.84
N ALA A 77 8.16 12.72 2.42
CA ALA A 77 7.66 14.06 2.69
C ALA A 77 8.57 14.82 3.69
N ALA A 78 9.05 14.13 4.73
CA ALA A 78 9.95 14.72 5.72
C ALA A 78 11.31 15.06 5.10
N VAL A 79 11.87 14.20 4.24
CA VAL A 79 13.12 14.47 3.53
C VAL A 79 12.96 15.66 2.58
N ALA A 80 11.88 15.71 1.80
CA ALA A 80 11.60 16.86 0.93
C ALA A 80 11.46 18.19 1.72
N ALA A 81 10.92 18.14 2.94
CA ALA A 81 10.77 19.30 3.79
C ALA A 81 12.10 19.82 4.41
N LEU A 82 13.21 19.12 4.24
CA LEU A 82 14.54 19.62 4.62
C LEU A 82 14.95 20.84 3.78
N GLU A 83 14.39 20.98 2.59
CA GLU A 83 14.60 22.12 1.68
C GLU A 83 13.57 23.24 1.86
N ASP A 84 12.67 23.13 2.87
CA ASP A 84 11.67 24.18 3.13
C ASP A 84 12.34 25.52 3.47
N LYS A 85 11.77 26.61 2.95
CA LYS A 85 12.27 27.98 3.20
C LYS A 85 12.27 28.34 4.70
N VAL A 86 11.32 27.79 5.46
CA VAL A 86 11.09 28.14 6.87
C VAL A 86 11.85 27.19 7.80
N ALA A 87 12.75 27.73 8.62
CA ALA A 87 13.58 26.95 9.54
C ALA A 87 12.77 26.09 10.54
N GLY A 88 11.60 26.57 10.99
CA GLY A 88 10.71 25.82 11.87
C GLY A 88 10.17 24.54 11.24
N VAL A 89 9.86 24.58 9.93
CA VAL A 89 9.41 23.39 9.17
C VAL A 89 10.56 22.40 9.05
N ARG A 90 11.76 22.86 8.65
CA ARG A 90 12.96 22.00 8.58
C ARG A 90 13.28 21.33 9.89
N LYS A 91 13.21 22.07 11.00
CA LYS A 91 13.46 21.55 12.37
C LYS A 91 12.50 20.40 12.71
N ASN A 92 11.20 20.59 12.44
CA ASN A 92 10.20 19.58 12.74
C ASN A 92 10.32 18.36 11.81
N ALA A 93 10.70 18.57 10.55
CA ALA A 93 11.01 17.48 9.61
C ALA A 93 12.20 16.65 10.08
N ILE A 94 13.30 17.28 10.52
CA ILE A 94 14.46 16.58 11.09
C ILE A 94 14.06 15.77 12.32
N SER A 95 13.29 16.38 13.25
CA SER A 95 12.80 15.67 14.43
C SER A 95 11.97 14.44 14.07
N LEU A 96 11.11 14.55 13.04
CA LEU A 96 10.33 13.43 12.54
C LEU A 96 11.22 12.33 11.92
N ILE A 97 12.22 12.69 11.12
CA ILE A 97 13.15 11.72 10.52
C ILE A 97 13.87 10.92 11.60
N VAL A 98 14.41 11.61 12.61
CA VAL A 98 15.06 10.94 13.75
C VAL A 98 14.08 9.98 14.44
N LYS A 99 12.85 10.43 14.69
CA LYS A 99 11.81 9.59 15.30
C LYS A 99 11.47 8.37 14.46
N LEU A 100 11.34 8.54 13.14
CA LEU A 100 11.09 7.45 12.19
C LEU A 100 12.23 6.40 12.22
N ILE A 101 13.48 6.82 12.31
CA ILE A 101 14.63 5.91 12.43
C ILE A 101 14.57 5.15 13.77
N MET A 102 14.38 5.88 14.88
CA MET A 102 14.36 5.29 16.22
C MET A 102 13.19 4.32 16.45
N THR A 103 12.03 4.61 15.85
CA THR A 103 10.81 3.77 15.97
C THR A 103 10.64 2.78 14.82
N HIS A 104 11.70 2.55 14.03
CA HIS A 104 11.61 1.62 12.90
C HIS A 104 11.36 0.20 13.41
N PRO A 105 10.37 -0.55 12.87
CA PRO A 105 10.04 -1.89 13.35
C PRO A 105 11.21 -2.88 13.33
N TYR A 106 12.14 -2.67 12.41
CA TYR A 106 13.36 -3.48 12.25
C TYR A 106 14.62 -2.76 12.78
N GLY A 107 14.46 -1.69 13.56
CA GLY A 107 15.58 -0.98 14.17
C GLY A 107 16.15 -1.73 15.39
N LEU A 108 17.40 -1.42 15.73
CA LEU A 108 18.10 -1.98 16.91
C LEU A 108 17.29 -1.89 18.21
N MET A 109 16.50 -0.83 18.39
CA MET A 109 15.66 -0.62 19.58
C MET A 109 14.48 -1.57 19.69
N HIS A 110 14.12 -2.26 18.61
CA HIS A 110 12.99 -3.20 18.53
C HIS A 110 13.43 -4.64 18.23
N GLY A 111 14.69 -4.96 18.46
CA GLY A 111 15.23 -6.33 18.40
C GLY A 111 15.57 -6.84 16.99
N GLY A 112 15.60 -5.97 16.00
CA GLY A 112 15.92 -6.33 14.63
C GLY A 112 17.28 -5.81 14.18
N LEU A 113 18.30 -6.62 14.23
CA LEU A 113 19.43 -6.48 13.31
C LEU A 113 18.89 -6.88 11.92
N LEU A 114 18.91 -5.97 10.97
CA LEU A 114 18.74 -6.29 9.56
C LEU A 114 19.97 -7.08 9.09
N GLY A 115 20.01 -8.37 9.40
CA GLY A 115 20.95 -9.29 8.81
C GLY A 115 20.56 -9.50 7.34
N MET A 116 21.35 -8.98 6.39
CA MET A 116 21.08 -9.12 4.96
C MET A 116 20.84 -10.58 4.58
N GLN A 117 21.63 -11.50 5.16
CA GLN A 117 21.52 -12.93 4.91
C GLN A 117 20.21 -13.54 5.40
N GLU A 118 19.73 -13.18 6.61
CA GLU A 118 18.45 -13.65 7.15
C GLU A 118 17.27 -13.17 6.31
N TRP A 119 17.35 -11.94 5.78
CA TRP A 119 16.31 -11.38 4.93
C TRP A 119 16.30 -11.98 3.53
N GLU A 120 17.48 -12.32 2.97
CA GLU A 120 17.59 -13.04 1.70
C GLU A 120 17.06 -14.47 1.80
N GLU A 121 17.31 -15.16 2.91
CA GLU A 121 16.76 -16.50 3.17
C GLU A 121 15.24 -16.45 3.28
N ARG A 122 14.71 -15.52 4.09
CA ARG A 122 13.28 -15.35 4.26
C ARG A 122 12.58 -14.92 2.98
N TYR A 123 13.20 -14.06 2.20
CA TYR A 123 12.70 -13.69 0.87
C TYR A 123 12.61 -14.90 -0.06
N ARG A 124 13.67 -15.77 -0.09
CA ARG A 124 13.65 -17.01 -0.88
C ARG A 124 12.56 -17.97 -0.42
N GLU A 125 12.36 -18.13 0.87
CA GLU A 125 11.29 -18.97 1.42
C GLU A 125 9.90 -18.49 0.96
N VAL A 126 9.62 -17.19 1.15
CA VAL A 126 8.33 -16.59 0.78
C VAL A 126 8.10 -16.68 -0.74
N MET A 127 9.13 -16.44 -1.55
CA MET A 127 9.04 -16.59 -3.00
C MET A 127 8.79 -18.04 -3.43
N ALA A 128 9.38 -19.01 -2.76
CA ALA A 128 9.14 -20.44 -3.02
C ALA A 128 7.72 -20.87 -2.63
N GLU A 129 7.17 -20.34 -1.53
CA GLU A 129 5.78 -20.58 -1.14
C GLU A 129 4.81 -19.95 -2.13
N LEU A 130 5.09 -18.74 -2.60
CA LEU A 130 4.26 -18.03 -3.57
C LEU A 130 4.21 -18.79 -4.90
N GLN A 131 5.34 -19.28 -5.38
CA GLN A 131 5.39 -20.12 -6.60
C GLN A 131 4.62 -21.44 -6.45
N LYS A 132 4.64 -22.05 -5.25
CA LYS A 132 3.85 -23.26 -5.00
C LYS A 132 2.36 -22.99 -5.03
N THR A 133 1.92 -21.86 -4.45
CA THR A 133 0.52 -21.46 -4.45
C THR A 133 0.03 -21.07 -5.84
N GLU A 134 0.85 -20.39 -6.63
CA GLU A 134 0.54 -20.06 -8.02
C GLU A 134 0.39 -21.33 -8.88
N LYS A 135 1.31 -22.30 -8.76
CA LYS A 135 1.18 -23.59 -9.46
C LYS A 135 -0.05 -24.36 -9.03
N ALA A 136 -0.36 -24.44 -7.74
CA ALA A 136 -1.55 -25.10 -7.25
C ALA A 136 -2.84 -24.42 -7.76
N LEU A 137 -2.83 -23.11 -7.94
CA LEU A 137 -3.95 -22.36 -8.51
C LEU A 137 -4.10 -22.66 -10.02
N ASP A 138 -3.01 -22.69 -10.78
CA ASP A 138 -2.99 -23.03 -12.20
C ASP A 138 -3.46 -24.48 -12.43
N ASP A 139 -3.01 -25.41 -11.61
CA ASP A 139 -3.43 -26.82 -11.68
C ASP A 139 -4.93 -26.99 -11.36
N THR A 140 -5.49 -26.18 -10.47
CA THR A 140 -6.94 -26.19 -10.17
C THR A 140 -7.77 -25.54 -11.29
N LEU A 141 -7.24 -24.55 -11.99
CA LEU A 141 -7.91 -23.89 -13.11
C LEU A 141 -7.84 -24.71 -14.40
N THR A 142 -6.76 -25.47 -14.62
CA THR A 142 -6.57 -26.31 -15.81
C THR A 142 -7.13 -27.73 -15.64
N GLY A 143 -7.28 -28.22 -14.40
CA GLY A 143 -7.83 -29.55 -14.10
C GLY A 143 -9.36 -29.68 -14.16
N GLY A 144 -10.08 -28.60 -14.49
CA GLY A 144 -11.55 -28.58 -14.56
C GLY A 144 -12.17 -28.83 -15.93
N ALA A 145 -11.38 -29.22 -16.93
CA ALA A 145 -11.87 -29.41 -18.30
C ALA A 145 -11.52 -30.80 -18.87
N ASP A 146 -11.93 -31.86 -18.18
CA ASP A 146 -12.10 -33.16 -18.83
C ASP A 146 -13.08 -34.06 -18.03
N THR A 147 -14.35 -33.89 -18.27
CA THR A 147 -15.33 -34.96 -18.13
C THR A 147 -16.05 -35.09 -19.47
N GLY A 148 -15.50 -35.98 -20.29
CA GLY A 148 -16.12 -36.40 -21.51
C GLY A 148 -17.47 -37.03 -21.25
N GLU A 149 -18.45 -36.55 -21.90
CA GLU A 149 -19.67 -37.28 -22.17
C GLU A 149 -19.69 -37.64 -23.66
N THR A 150 -19.37 -38.91 -23.92
CA THR A 150 -19.64 -39.56 -25.20
C THR A 150 -21.13 -39.82 -25.25
N ASP A 151 -21.83 -39.15 -26.12
CA ASP A 151 -23.07 -39.71 -26.68
C ASP A 151 -23.01 -39.70 -28.20
N LYS A 152 -23.29 -40.89 -28.73
CA LYS A 152 -23.39 -41.22 -30.15
C LYS A 152 -24.79 -40.82 -30.63
N GLY A 153 -24.84 -40.16 -31.77
CA GLY A 153 -26.07 -39.93 -32.48
C GLY A 153 -25.75 -39.49 -33.91
N ASP A 154 -25.86 -40.44 -34.82
CA ASP A 154 -25.84 -40.28 -36.26
C ASP A 154 -26.89 -39.25 -36.72
N ASP A 155 -26.60 -38.40 -37.68
CA ASP A 155 -27.22 -38.36 -38.99
C ASP A 155 -26.85 -37.11 -39.81
N GLU A 156 -26.43 -37.39 -40.95
CA GLU A 156 -26.48 -36.80 -42.28
C GLU A 156 -26.94 -35.35 -42.52
N ARG A 157 -26.19 -34.75 -43.41
CA ARG A 157 -26.54 -33.99 -44.63
C ARG A 157 -26.44 -32.48 -44.69
N GLU A 158 -25.65 -32.18 -45.67
CA GLU A 158 -25.73 -31.16 -46.75
C GLU A 158 -25.46 -29.67 -46.41
N GLU A 159 -24.41 -29.31 -47.01
CA GLU A 159 -24.14 -28.41 -48.17
C GLU A 159 -24.37 -26.89 -47.96
N SER A 160 -23.39 -26.28 -48.43
CA SER A 160 -23.27 -25.08 -49.27
C SER A 160 -22.92 -23.75 -48.62
N SER A 161 -21.78 -23.38 -49.05
CA SER A 161 -21.42 -22.15 -49.80
C SER A 161 -21.28 -20.82 -49.06
N SER A 162 -20.09 -20.40 -49.20
CA SER A 162 -19.64 -19.13 -49.78
C SER A 162 -19.57 -17.90 -48.94
N SER A 163 -18.41 -17.41 -48.97
CA SER A 163 -17.97 -16.15 -49.52
C SER A 163 -17.72 -14.99 -48.55
N ALA A 164 -16.46 -14.80 -48.35
CA ALA A 164 -15.71 -13.64 -48.82
C ALA A 164 -15.80 -12.29 -48.08
N ARG A 165 -14.61 -11.82 -47.79
CA ARG A 165 -14.17 -10.39 -47.84
C ARG A 165 -14.70 -9.46 -46.77
N SER A 166 -13.91 -8.62 -46.12
CA SER A 166 -12.85 -7.77 -46.65
C SER A 166 -12.17 -7.01 -45.54
N LYS A 167 -10.92 -6.82 -45.72
CA LYS A 167 -10.03 -5.84 -45.12
C LYS A 167 -10.64 -4.44 -45.04
N LYS A 168 -10.37 -3.68 -43.95
CA LYS A 168 -9.90 -2.30 -44.13
C LYS A 168 -9.11 -1.76 -42.92
N LYS A 169 -7.90 -1.50 -43.22
CA LYS A 169 -6.86 -0.69 -42.57
C LYS A 169 -7.20 0.81 -42.75
N LYS A 170 -7.01 1.64 -41.71
CA LYS A 170 -6.69 3.08 -41.85
C LYS A 170 -6.25 3.59 -40.47
N LYS A 171 -5.10 3.83 -40.23
CA LYS A 171 -4.03 4.86 -40.30
C LYS A 171 -4.53 6.31 -40.47
N ARG A 172 -4.09 7.16 -39.55
CA ARG A 172 -3.69 8.60 -39.56
C ARG A 172 -4.19 9.30 -38.30
N SER A 173 -3.33 9.79 -37.46
CA SER A 173 -2.42 10.98 -37.49
C SER A 173 -3.18 12.31 -37.30
N ARG A 174 -3.06 12.88 -36.12
CA ARG A 174 -2.45 14.19 -35.92
C ARG A 174 -2.25 14.42 -34.45
#